data_2b6a4fc2d7e948124781a1ba66781ef9
#
_entry.id   2b6a4fc2d7e948124781a1ba66781ef9
#
_cell.length_a   1.000
_cell.length_b   1.000
_cell.length_c   1.000
_cell.angle_alpha   90.00
_cell.angle_beta   90.00
_cell.angle_gamma   90.00
#
_symmetry.space_group_name_H-M   'P 1'
#
loop_
_entity.id
_entity.type
_entity.pdbx_description
1 polymer ?
#
loop_
_entity_poly.entity_id
_entity_poly.type
_entity_poly.pdbx_seq_one_letter_code
_entity_poly.pdbx_strand_id
1 'polypeptide(L)'
;MSPATTVGRWAPSPTGDLHLGNLRTALLAWLFARSAGGQFLWRFEDLDGAVRPQFYDSQLRDVAALGLDWNGEPVRQSDRVDLYRDAIADLRRRDLTYECFCTRREIAEAAAAPHGPSPEGAYPGTCRRLSRAERERKRAGGRPPALRLRVGADDAGPAELTVVDRQLGDYTGIVDDFVLQRGDGAAAYNLAVVVDDAAQGVTEVVRGNDLLPSTPRQVHLAKLLGLNVPLYAHVPLMLNPQGRRLAKRDGAVTLRDRLALGETALDVLNLLLNSLGLEQVESIGDLDAIVEHFDSASLPRQPWVYEPPALKG
;
A
#
# COMPACT_ATOMS: atom_id res chain seq x y z
N MET A 1 1.00 -31.11 -9.15
CA MET A 1 1.26 -29.69 -9.50
C MET A 1 2.24 -29.18 -8.46
N SER A 2 3.42 -28.73 -8.86
CA SER A 2 4.33 -28.05 -7.92
C SER A 2 3.58 -26.84 -7.33
N PRO A 3 3.71 -26.56 -6.02
CA PRO A 3 3.13 -25.34 -5.46
C PRO A 3 3.66 -24.14 -6.23
N ALA A 4 2.78 -23.20 -6.55
CA ALA A 4 3.18 -21.98 -7.22
C ALA A 4 4.20 -21.25 -6.33
N THR A 5 5.32 -20.84 -6.91
CA THR A 5 6.37 -20.10 -6.17
C THR A 5 5.77 -18.84 -5.56
N THR A 6 5.97 -18.61 -4.27
CA THR A 6 5.55 -17.35 -3.62
C THR A 6 6.33 -16.18 -4.21
N VAL A 7 5.63 -15.11 -4.55
CA VAL A 7 6.22 -13.84 -4.99
C VAL A 7 5.67 -12.75 -4.11
N GLY A 8 6.49 -12.29 -3.16
CA GLY A 8 6.21 -11.12 -2.33
C GLY A 8 6.81 -9.85 -2.93
N ARG A 9 6.46 -8.69 -2.34
CA ARG A 9 7.06 -7.42 -2.77
C ARG A 9 7.15 -6.40 -1.64
N TRP A 10 8.14 -5.51 -1.75
CA TRP A 10 8.21 -4.25 -1.03
C TRP A 10 7.93 -3.10 -2.01
N ALA A 11 7.00 -2.22 -1.66
CA ALA A 11 6.51 -1.20 -2.57
C ALA A 11 6.43 0.20 -1.90
N PRO A 12 7.58 0.81 -1.58
CA PRO A 12 7.62 2.12 -0.95
C PRO A 12 7.43 3.26 -1.96
N SER A 13 6.86 4.39 -1.47
CA SER A 13 6.91 5.66 -2.20
C SER A 13 8.22 6.41 -1.87
N PRO A 14 9.03 6.84 -2.87
CA PRO A 14 10.29 7.55 -2.64
C PRO A 14 10.05 9.05 -2.34
N THR A 15 9.25 9.33 -1.29
CA THR A 15 8.90 10.67 -0.82
C THR A 15 9.68 11.10 0.42
N GLY A 16 10.47 10.18 0.99
CA GLY A 16 11.30 10.39 2.19
C GLY A 16 12.15 9.17 2.50
N ASP A 17 13.08 9.31 3.47
CA ASP A 17 13.77 8.17 4.04
C ASP A 17 12.77 7.25 4.76
N LEU A 18 13.06 5.95 4.78
CA LEU A 18 12.24 4.96 5.46
C LEU A 18 12.35 5.14 6.98
N HIS A 19 11.22 5.25 7.66
CA HIS A 19 11.22 5.19 9.12
C HIS A 19 11.19 3.73 9.61
N LEU A 20 11.52 3.50 10.88
CA LEU A 20 11.59 2.16 11.48
C LEU A 20 10.32 1.32 11.22
N GLY A 21 9.14 1.93 11.22
CA GLY A 21 7.89 1.24 10.90
C GLY A 21 7.82 0.76 9.44
N ASN A 22 8.42 1.50 8.49
CA ASN A 22 8.55 1.03 7.10
C ASN A 22 9.54 -0.13 7.02
N LEU A 23 10.70 0.00 7.65
CA LEU A 23 11.72 -1.05 7.70
C LEU A 23 11.21 -2.33 8.35
N ARG A 24 10.42 -2.22 9.43
CA ARG A 24 9.74 -3.35 10.08
C ARG A 24 8.77 -4.06 9.11
N THR A 25 8.00 -3.29 8.36
CA THR A 25 7.06 -3.86 7.38
C THR A 25 7.81 -4.49 6.20
N ALA A 26 8.94 -3.89 5.76
CA ALA A 26 9.81 -4.47 4.74
C ALA A 26 10.41 -5.80 5.20
N LEU A 27 10.94 -5.85 6.44
CA LEU A 27 11.46 -7.08 7.06
C LEU A 27 10.38 -8.18 7.09
N LEU A 28 9.16 -7.85 7.51
CA LEU A 28 8.06 -8.82 7.52
C LEU A 28 7.72 -9.31 6.10
N ALA A 29 7.59 -8.41 5.13
CA ALA A 29 7.30 -8.80 3.75
C ALA A 29 8.41 -9.69 3.16
N TRP A 30 9.66 -9.44 3.52
CA TRP A 30 10.81 -10.25 3.16
C TRP A 30 10.77 -11.62 3.82
N LEU A 31 10.53 -11.69 5.14
CA LEU A 31 10.41 -12.95 5.89
C LEU A 31 9.30 -13.84 5.33
N PHE A 32 8.11 -13.30 5.05
CA PHE A 32 7.03 -14.06 4.44
C PHE A 32 7.42 -14.66 3.08
N ALA A 33 8.10 -13.89 2.24
CA ALA A 33 8.53 -14.37 0.93
C ALA A 33 9.66 -15.41 1.04
N ARG A 34 10.69 -15.14 1.85
CA ARG A 34 11.87 -16.00 1.96
C ARG A 34 11.59 -17.30 2.70
N SER A 35 10.79 -17.30 3.78
CA SER A 35 10.40 -18.52 4.49
C SER A 35 9.57 -19.48 3.63
N ALA A 36 8.86 -18.96 2.63
CA ALA A 36 8.16 -19.75 1.65
C ALA A 36 9.08 -20.22 0.47
N GLY A 37 10.39 -20.01 0.54
CA GLY A 37 11.32 -20.26 -0.56
C GLY A 37 11.06 -19.41 -1.80
N GLY A 38 10.41 -18.26 -1.63
CA GLY A 38 9.89 -17.43 -2.71
C GLY A 38 10.80 -16.27 -3.13
N GLN A 39 10.29 -15.49 -4.07
CA GLN A 39 10.92 -14.28 -4.56
C GLN A 39 10.40 -13.07 -3.76
N PHE A 40 11.27 -12.08 -3.57
CA PHE A 40 10.93 -10.79 -2.99
C PHE A 40 11.30 -9.68 -3.97
N LEU A 41 10.31 -8.95 -4.45
CA LEU A 41 10.47 -7.93 -5.48
C LEU A 41 10.49 -6.53 -4.89
N TRP A 42 11.14 -5.60 -5.60
CA TRP A 42 11.10 -4.18 -5.25
C TRP A 42 10.32 -3.39 -6.29
N ARG A 43 9.39 -2.54 -5.84
CA ARG A 43 8.68 -1.58 -6.67
C ARG A 43 8.63 -0.20 -6.00
N PHE A 44 9.04 0.84 -6.71
CA PHE A 44 8.83 2.21 -6.27
C PHE A 44 7.44 2.71 -6.69
N GLU A 45 6.63 3.13 -5.72
CA GLU A 45 5.34 3.76 -5.98
C GLU A 45 5.53 5.28 -6.09
N ASP A 46 5.93 5.72 -7.27
CA ASP A 46 6.44 7.05 -7.58
C ASP A 46 5.51 7.92 -8.45
N LEU A 47 4.21 7.64 -8.41
CA LEU A 47 3.18 8.43 -9.12
C LEU A 47 2.75 9.69 -8.35
N ASP A 48 3.34 9.96 -7.19
CA ASP A 48 3.06 11.14 -6.38
C ASP A 48 4.02 12.29 -6.71
N GLY A 49 3.49 13.53 -6.74
CA GLY A 49 4.31 14.73 -6.95
C GLY A 49 5.29 15.06 -5.81
N ALA A 50 5.20 14.38 -4.67
CA ALA A 50 6.12 14.52 -3.54
C ALA A 50 7.42 13.68 -3.69
N VAL A 51 7.53 12.88 -4.72
CA VAL A 51 8.73 12.06 -5.04
C VAL A 51 9.97 12.93 -5.21
N ARG A 52 11.11 12.47 -4.68
CA ARG A 52 12.42 13.13 -4.81
C ARG A 52 13.50 12.11 -5.18
N PRO A 53 14.37 12.41 -6.17
CA PRO A 53 15.35 11.46 -6.70
C PRO A 53 16.26 10.82 -5.66
N GLN A 54 16.69 11.57 -4.64
CA GLN A 54 17.61 11.07 -3.62
C GLN A 54 17.03 9.93 -2.77
N PHE A 55 15.70 9.76 -2.71
CA PHE A 55 15.07 8.74 -1.88
C PHE A 55 15.01 7.36 -2.55
N TYR A 56 15.20 7.25 -3.85
CA TYR A 56 15.35 5.93 -4.49
C TYR A 56 16.57 5.20 -3.92
N ASP A 57 17.74 5.82 -4.01
CA ASP A 57 18.98 5.20 -3.56
C ASP A 57 19.06 5.09 -2.02
N SER A 58 18.51 6.06 -1.27
CA SER A 58 18.54 5.98 0.18
C SER A 58 17.70 4.81 0.70
N GLN A 59 16.51 4.59 0.14
CA GLN A 59 15.64 3.49 0.53
C GLN A 59 16.24 2.12 0.19
N LEU A 60 16.89 1.98 -0.98
CA LEU A 60 17.61 0.75 -1.34
C LEU A 60 18.76 0.47 -0.37
N ARG A 61 19.57 1.49 -0.06
CA ARG A 61 20.69 1.36 0.91
C ARG A 61 20.21 0.98 2.30
N ASP A 62 19.12 1.61 2.78
CA ASP A 62 18.58 1.35 4.11
C ASP A 62 18.11 -0.11 4.27
N VAL A 63 17.43 -0.65 3.26
CA VAL A 63 16.93 -2.03 3.29
C VAL A 63 18.06 -3.03 3.11
N ALA A 64 19.02 -2.76 2.18
CA ALA A 64 20.20 -3.59 2.00
C ALA A 64 21.11 -3.61 3.24
N ALA A 65 21.23 -2.48 3.95
CA ALA A 65 22.02 -2.40 5.18
C ALA A 65 21.46 -3.29 6.32
N LEU A 66 20.18 -3.63 6.27
CA LEU A 66 19.55 -4.60 7.18
C LEU A 66 19.65 -6.04 6.68
N GLY A 67 20.35 -6.31 5.58
CA GLY A 67 20.51 -7.65 5.00
C GLY A 67 19.33 -8.13 4.17
N LEU A 68 18.36 -7.27 3.87
CA LEU A 68 17.20 -7.64 3.06
C LEU A 68 17.54 -7.48 1.57
N ASP A 69 17.66 -8.59 0.88
CA ASP A 69 17.89 -8.66 -0.56
C ASP A 69 16.58 -8.73 -1.35
N TRP A 70 16.65 -8.45 -2.64
CA TRP A 70 15.49 -8.57 -3.54
C TRP A 70 15.89 -9.20 -4.88
N ASN A 71 14.89 -9.71 -5.59
CA ASN A 71 15.08 -10.36 -6.87
C ASN A 71 14.83 -9.39 -8.02
N GLY A 72 15.74 -9.37 -8.98
CA GLY A 72 15.65 -8.53 -10.18
C GLY A 72 15.88 -7.04 -9.92
N GLU A 73 15.66 -6.23 -10.95
CA GLU A 73 15.81 -4.78 -10.86
C GLU A 73 14.58 -4.13 -10.21
N PRO A 74 14.78 -3.09 -9.38
CA PRO A 74 13.68 -2.31 -8.84
C PRO A 74 12.82 -1.68 -9.94
N VAL A 75 11.52 -1.95 -9.89
CA VAL A 75 10.56 -1.42 -10.86
C VAL A 75 10.04 -0.07 -10.39
N ARG A 76 9.81 0.88 -11.32
CA ARG A 76 9.18 2.18 -11.06
C ARG A 76 7.79 2.23 -11.67
N GLN A 77 6.81 2.72 -10.93
CA GLN A 77 5.45 2.91 -11.46
C GLN A 77 5.42 3.96 -12.57
N SER A 78 6.25 4.99 -12.49
CA SER A 78 6.37 6.02 -13.52
C SER A 78 6.77 5.47 -14.90
N ASP A 79 7.47 4.35 -14.97
CA ASP A 79 7.87 3.69 -16.22
C ASP A 79 6.77 2.77 -16.79
N ARG A 80 5.63 2.62 -16.09
CA ARG A 80 4.58 1.63 -16.38
C ARG A 80 3.24 2.26 -16.74
N VAL A 81 3.22 3.55 -17.07
CA VAL A 81 2.00 4.34 -17.30
C VAL A 81 1.10 3.72 -18.37
N ASP A 82 1.67 3.06 -19.37
CA ASP A 82 0.90 2.45 -20.47
C ASP A 82 0.05 1.26 -19.96
N LEU A 83 0.54 0.46 -18.99
CA LEU A 83 -0.26 -0.62 -18.39
C LEU A 83 -1.52 -0.07 -17.69
N TYR A 84 -1.39 1.07 -17.03
CA TYR A 84 -2.52 1.71 -16.35
C TYR A 84 -3.52 2.29 -17.36
N ARG A 85 -3.01 2.86 -18.45
CA ARG A 85 -3.85 3.38 -19.56
C ARG A 85 -4.66 2.26 -20.20
N ASP A 86 -4.03 1.10 -20.45
CA ASP A 86 -4.69 -0.06 -21.03
C ASP A 86 -5.79 -0.61 -20.12
N ALA A 87 -5.52 -0.75 -18.81
CA ALA A 87 -6.52 -1.14 -17.84
C ALA A 87 -7.70 -0.16 -17.78
N ILE A 88 -7.43 1.14 -17.77
CA ILE A 88 -8.47 2.19 -17.84
C ILE A 88 -9.25 2.11 -19.15
N ALA A 89 -8.58 1.90 -20.28
CA ALA A 89 -9.23 1.78 -21.58
C ALA A 89 -10.17 0.57 -21.64
N ASP A 90 -9.78 -0.56 -21.03
CA ASP A 90 -10.64 -1.73 -20.92
C ASP A 90 -11.91 -1.41 -20.12
N LEU A 91 -11.76 -0.85 -18.92
CA LEU A 91 -12.89 -0.48 -18.07
C LEU A 91 -13.82 0.54 -18.76
N ARG A 92 -13.27 1.48 -19.52
CA ARG A 92 -14.05 2.45 -20.32
C ARG A 92 -14.85 1.78 -21.43
N ARG A 93 -14.26 0.84 -22.19
CA ARG A 93 -14.98 0.10 -23.24
C ARG A 93 -16.17 -0.68 -22.70
N ARG A 94 -16.09 -1.11 -21.45
CA ARG A 94 -17.13 -1.85 -20.74
C ARG A 94 -18.13 -0.96 -19.99
N ASP A 95 -18.06 0.37 -20.18
CA ASP A 95 -18.87 1.39 -19.48
C ASP A 95 -18.80 1.30 -17.93
N LEU A 96 -17.66 0.85 -17.42
CA LEU A 96 -17.43 0.70 -15.99
C LEU A 96 -16.76 1.93 -15.36
N THR A 97 -16.80 3.07 -16.04
CA THR A 97 -16.16 4.29 -15.52
C THR A 97 -17.02 5.53 -15.76
N TYR A 98 -16.77 6.57 -14.98
CA TYR A 98 -17.35 7.90 -15.20
C TYR A 98 -16.47 9.02 -14.63
N GLU A 99 -16.68 10.24 -15.11
CA GLU A 99 -15.96 11.42 -14.69
C GLU A 99 -16.52 11.99 -13.37
N CYS A 100 -15.61 12.34 -12.47
CA CYS A 100 -15.92 12.96 -11.19
C CYS A 100 -15.22 14.33 -11.07
N PHE A 101 -15.99 15.37 -10.83
CA PHE A 101 -15.54 16.74 -10.67
C PHE A 101 -15.48 17.21 -9.22
N CYS A 102 -15.79 16.34 -8.25
CA CYS A 102 -15.81 16.69 -6.84
C CYS A 102 -14.41 16.94 -6.29
N THR A 103 -14.29 17.92 -5.38
CA THR A 103 -13.14 18.11 -4.51
C THR A 103 -13.17 17.10 -3.36
N ARG A 104 -12.03 16.92 -2.67
CA ARG A 104 -11.98 16.12 -1.43
C ARG A 104 -12.92 16.69 -0.37
N ARG A 105 -13.03 18.02 -0.28
CA ARG A 105 -13.93 18.72 0.65
C ARG A 105 -15.39 18.40 0.35
N GLU A 106 -15.83 18.55 -0.90
CA GLU A 106 -17.20 18.24 -1.31
C GLU A 106 -17.57 16.78 -1.07
N ILE A 107 -16.63 15.84 -1.23
CA ILE A 107 -16.84 14.42 -0.92
C ILE A 107 -17.05 14.24 0.58
N ALA A 108 -16.19 14.84 1.41
CA ALA A 108 -16.28 14.75 2.87
C ALA A 108 -17.58 15.39 3.40
N GLU A 109 -17.97 16.57 2.88
CA GLU A 109 -19.21 17.25 3.24
C GLU A 109 -20.45 16.41 2.87
N ALA A 110 -20.46 15.79 1.69
CA ALA A 110 -21.54 14.93 1.24
C ALA A 110 -21.65 13.63 2.05
N ALA A 111 -20.53 13.06 2.46
CA ALA A 111 -20.50 11.85 3.30
C ALA A 111 -20.93 12.12 4.75
N ALA A 112 -20.72 13.34 5.24
CA ALA A 112 -21.11 13.77 6.60
C ALA A 112 -22.59 14.18 6.71
N ALA A 113 -23.37 14.20 5.62
CA ALA A 113 -24.78 14.59 5.63
C ALA A 113 -25.62 13.60 6.46
N PRO A 114 -26.53 14.05 7.37
CA PRO A 114 -27.25 13.21 8.34
C PRO A 114 -28.11 12.08 7.76
N HIS A 115 -28.34 12.06 6.47
CA HIS A 115 -29.21 11.10 5.77
C HIS A 115 -28.52 10.43 4.56
N GLY A 116 -27.17 10.48 4.48
CA GLY A 116 -26.42 9.80 3.43
C GLY A 116 -26.29 8.30 3.73
N PRO A 117 -26.61 7.40 2.79
CA PRO A 117 -26.46 5.96 2.98
C PRO A 117 -25.00 5.49 2.89
N SER A 118 -24.05 6.40 2.78
CA SER A 118 -22.63 6.06 2.56
C SER A 118 -21.90 5.91 3.88
N PRO A 119 -21.23 4.78 4.08
CA PRO A 119 -20.32 4.59 5.22
C PRO A 119 -19.23 5.65 5.25
N GLU A 120 -18.69 5.91 6.43
CA GLU A 120 -17.64 6.90 6.63
C GLU A 120 -16.47 6.72 5.64
N GLY A 121 -16.15 7.76 4.88
CA GLY A 121 -15.08 7.77 3.89
C GLY A 121 -15.42 7.18 2.50
N ALA A 122 -16.63 6.65 2.29
CA ALA A 122 -17.05 6.18 0.98
C ALA A 122 -17.53 7.34 0.08
N TYR A 123 -17.31 7.20 -1.22
CA TYR A 123 -17.80 8.19 -2.18
C TYR A 123 -19.33 8.08 -2.38
N PRO A 124 -20.10 9.16 -2.22
CA PRO A 124 -21.56 9.12 -2.26
C PRO A 124 -22.16 9.05 -3.66
N GLY A 125 -21.35 8.92 -4.72
CA GLY A 125 -21.85 8.80 -6.08
C GLY A 125 -22.32 10.12 -6.74
N THR A 126 -22.01 11.27 -6.19
CA THR A 126 -22.50 12.61 -6.62
C THR A 126 -22.40 12.85 -8.15
N CYS A 127 -21.31 12.42 -8.79
CA CYS A 127 -21.12 12.61 -10.23
C CYS A 127 -21.57 11.41 -11.08
N ARG A 128 -22.02 10.33 -10.47
CA ARG A 128 -22.35 9.07 -11.16
C ARG A 128 -23.47 9.24 -12.18
N ARG A 129 -24.47 10.07 -11.86
CA ARG A 129 -25.69 10.26 -12.65
C ARG A 129 -25.71 11.58 -13.42
N LEU A 130 -24.59 12.30 -13.55
CA LEU A 130 -24.53 13.53 -14.33
C LEU A 130 -24.92 13.27 -15.79
N SER A 131 -25.85 14.05 -16.30
CA SER A 131 -26.19 14.06 -17.73
C SER A 131 -24.99 14.56 -18.57
N ARG A 132 -25.04 14.31 -19.87
CA ARG A 132 -24.00 14.79 -20.79
C ARG A 132 -23.85 16.32 -20.70
N ALA A 133 -24.95 17.06 -20.69
CA ALA A 133 -24.94 18.51 -20.59
C ALA A 133 -24.32 19.01 -19.28
N GLU A 134 -24.58 18.35 -18.16
CA GLU A 134 -23.99 18.70 -16.87
C GLU A 134 -22.47 18.41 -16.85
N ARG A 135 -22.03 17.30 -17.42
CA ARG A 135 -20.59 17.00 -17.57
C ARG A 135 -19.88 18.04 -18.43
N GLU A 136 -20.49 18.44 -19.56
CA GLU A 136 -19.94 19.47 -20.45
C GLU A 136 -19.82 20.83 -19.74
N ARG A 137 -20.84 21.23 -18.97
CA ARG A 137 -20.78 22.46 -18.15
C ARG A 137 -19.66 22.40 -17.09
N LYS A 138 -19.51 21.25 -16.42
CA LYS A 138 -18.45 21.08 -15.41
C LYS A 138 -17.05 21.08 -16.03
N ARG A 139 -16.87 20.49 -17.21
CA ARG A 139 -15.61 20.57 -17.98
C ARG A 139 -15.29 22.00 -18.39
N ALA A 140 -16.30 22.77 -18.84
CA ALA A 140 -16.13 24.17 -19.19
C ALA A 140 -15.70 25.04 -18.00
N GLY A 141 -15.96 24.61 -16.77
CA GLY A 141 -15.43 25.23 -15.54
C GLY A 141 -13.93 25.07 -15.32
N GLY A 142 -13.21 24.42 -16.25
CA GLY A 142 -11.74 24.38 -16.33
C GLY A 142 -11.06 23.38 -15.40
N ARG A 143 -11.79 22.65 -14.54
CA ARG A 143 -11.20 21.64 -13.67
C ARG A 143 -11.17 20.26 -14.36
N PRO A 144 -9.99 19.64 -14.53
CA PRO A 144 -9.92 18.30 -15.10
C PRO A 144 -10.58 17.29 -14.14
N PRO A 145 -11.44 16.39 -14.67
CA PRO A 145 -12.11 15.39 -13.85
C PRO A 145 -11.17 14.26 -13.46
N ALA A 146 -11.40 13.71 -12.28
CA ALA A 146 -10.93 12.38 -11.95
C ALA A 146 -11.81 11.33 -12.64
N LEU A 147 -11.26 10.14 -12.92
CA LEU A 147 -12.02 9.00 -13.40
C LEU A 147 -12.30 8.05 -12.24
N ARG A 148 -13.57 7.66 -12.04
CA ARG A 148 -13.96 6.69 -11.04
C ARG A 148 -14.44 5.39 -11.65
N LEU A 149 -14.26 4.30 -10.91
CA LEU A 149 -14.92 3.04 -11.19
C LEU A 149 -16.44 3.20 -10.93
N ARG A 150 -17.24 2.58 -11.76
CA ARG A 150 -18.68 2.40 -11.54
C ARG A 150 -18.90 1.03 -10.90
N VAL A 151 -19.17 0.98 -9.62
CA VAL A 151 -19.39 -0.26 -8.87
C VAL A 151 -20.86 -0.61 -8.86
N GLY A 152 -21.20 -1.86 -9.24
CA GLY A 152 -22.58 -2.34 -9.28
C GLY A 152 -23.46 -1.69 -10.36
N ALA A 153 -24.74 -2.08 -10.39
CA ALA A 153 -25.77 -1.52 -11.29
C ALA A 153 -26.09 -0.05 -10.94
N ASP A 154 -26.83 0.63 -11.82
CA ASP A 154 -27.04 2.08 -11.74
C ASP A 154 -27.61 2.60 -10.42
N ASP A 155 -28.42 1.80 -9.73
CA ASP A 155 -29.03 2.16 -8.44
C ASP A 155 -28.46 1.41 -7.24
N ALA A 156 -27.49 0.54 -7.45
CA ALA A 156 -26.80 -0.13 -6.37
C ALA A 156 -25.89 0.87 -5.64
N GLY A 157 -26.04 0.97 -4.34
CA GLY A 157 -25.08 1.66 -3.47
C GLY A 157 -23.73 0.96 -3.47
N PRO A 158 -22.80 1.39 -2.60
CA PRO A 158 -21.55 0.69 -2.39
C PRO A 158 -21.80 -0.80 -2.09
N ALA A 159 -20.98 -1.68 -2.67
CA ALA A 159 -21.04 -3.11 -2.40
C ALA A 159 -20.19 -3.47 -1.19
N GLU A 160 -20.53 -4.49 -0.45
CA GLU A 160 -19.68 -5.11 0.55
C GLU A 160 -18.92 -6.29 -0.05
N LEU A 161 -17.66 -6.43 0.30
CA LEU A 161 -16.85 -7.57 -0.09
C LEU A 161 -16.03 -8.07 1.10
N THR A 162 -16.19 -9.35 1.41
CA THR A 162 -15.34 -10.04 2.39
C THR A 162 -14.08 -10.56 1.71
N VAL A 163 -12.95 -10.28 2.33
CA VAL A 163 -11.62 -10.79 1.96
C VAL A 163 -11.06 -11.58 3.12
N VAL A 164 -10.30 -12.63 2.84
CA VAL A 164 -9.62 -13.43 3.85
C VAL A 164 -8.19 -12.89 3.99
N ASP A 165 -7.86 -12.41 5.17
CA ASP A 165 -6.50 -11.94 5.50
C ASP A 165 -5.77 -13.00 6.33
N ARG A 166 -4.53 -13.31 6.00
CA ARG A 166 -3.76 -14.37 6.66
C ARG A 166 -3.43 -14.07 8.13
N GLN A 167 -3.38 -12.79 8.51
CA GLN A 167 -3.07 -12.36 9.88
C GLN A 167 -4.32 -11.98 10.68
N LEU A 168 -5.31 -11.38 10.03
CA LEU A 168 -6.46 -10.79 10.69
C LEU A 168 -7.76 -11.59 10.50
N GLY A 169 -7.75 -12.62 9.63
CA GLY A 169 -8.94 -13.40 9.31
C GLY A 169 -9.87 -12.68 8.33
N ASP A 170 -11.15 -12.96 8.43
CA ASP A 170 -12.17 -12.39 7.55
C ASP A 170 -12.34 -10.89 7.81
N TYR A 171 -12.25 -10.11 6.75
CA TYR A 171 -12.51 -8.68 6.77
C TYR A 171 -13.54 -8.31 5.72
N THR A 172 -14.66 -7.76 6.14
CA THR A 172 -15.70 -7.21 5.24
C THR A 172 -15.53 -5.70 5.16
N GLY A 173 -15.34 -5.20 3.96
CA GLY A 173 -15.20 -3.77 3.71
C GLY A 173 -15.96 -3.32 2.48
N ILE A 174 -16.06 -2.01 2.34
CA ILE A 174 -16.87 -1.37 1.31
C ILE A 174 -16.08 -1.19 0.03
N VAL A 175 -16.76 -1.52 -1.07
CA VAL A 175 -16.34 -1.20 -2.43
C VAL A 175 -17.26 -0.11 -2.96
N ASP A 176 -16.80 1.12 -2.92
CA ASP A 176 -17.45 2.30 -3.49
C ASP A 176 -16.90 2.64 -4.88
N ASP A 177 -17.43 3.67 -5.48
CA ASP A 177 -16.93 4.22 -6.75
C ASP A 177 -15.59 4.94 -6.55
N PHE A 178 -14.53 4.20 -6.27
CA PHE A 178 -13.20 4.77 -5.99
C PHE A 178 -12.50 5.31 -7.25
N VAL A 179 -11.51 6.18 -7.05
CA VAL A 179 -10.76 6.82 -8.13
C VAL A 179 -9.81 5.81 -8.80
N LEU A 180 -9.86 5.74 -10.13
CA LEU A 180 -8.93 5.00 -11.00
C LEU A 180 -7.83 5.90 -11.56
N GLN A 181 -8.19 7.15 -11.93
CA GLN A 181 -7.28 8.15 -12.46
C GLN A 181 -7.56 9.50 -11.81
N ARG A 182 -6.52 10.16 -11.38
CA ARG A 182 -6.59 11.51 -10.80
C ARG A 182 -6.84 12.56 -11.89
N GLY A 183 -7.29 13.74 -11.49
CA GLY A 183 -7.53 14.85 -12.42
C GLY A 183 -6.26 15.35 -13.14
N ASP A 184 -5.08 15.09 -12.61
CA ASP A 184 -3.78 15.37 -13.25
C ASP A 184 -3.38 14.30 -14.28
N GLY A 185 -4.20 13.27 -14.50
CA GLY A 185 -3.97 12.20 -15.45
C GLY A 185 -3.19 11.02 -14.91
N ALA A 186 -2.62 11.10 -13.71
CA ALA A 186 -1.89 9.98 -13.11
C ALA A 186 -2.85 8.87 -12.63
N ALA A 187 -2.40 7.61 -12.69
CA ALA A 187 -3.12 6.50 -12.12
C ALA A 187 -3.27 6.69 -10.61
N ALA A 188 -4.42 6.31 -10.07
CA ALA A 188 -4.65 6.32 -8.64
C ALA A 188 -4.09 5.06 -7.99
N TYR A 189 -3.74 5.15 -6.70
CA TYR A 189 -3.11 4.08 -5.94
C TYR A 189 -3.74 2.69 -6.15
N ASN A 190 -5.07 2.58 -5.98
CA ASN A 190 -5.74 1.28 -6.10
C ASN A 190 -5.62 0.66 -7.49
N LEU A 191 -5.62 1.46 -8.56
CA LEU A 191 -5.40 0.95 -9.92
C LEU A 191 -3.97 0.52 -10.12
N ALA A 192 -3.02 1.40 -9.79
CA ALA A 192 -1.60 1.15 -10.04
C ALA A 192 -1.11 -0.12 -9.31
N VAL A 193 -1.41 -0.25 -8.01
CA VAL A 193 -0.97 -1.41 -7.23
C VAL A 193 -1.55 -2.72 -7.74
N VAL A 194 -2.83 -2.76 -8.14
CA VAL A 194 -3.48 -3.98 -8.66
C VAL A 194 -2.88 -4.40 -10.00
N VAL A 195 -2.69 -3.45 -10.91
CA VAL A 195 -2.10 -3.73 -12.23
C VAL A 195 -0.65 -4.18 -12.10
N ASP A 196 0.12 -3.53 -11.22
CA ASP A 196 1.53 -3.87 -11.01
C ASP A 196 1.72 -5.20 -10.31
N ASP A 197 0.96 -5.48 -9.24
CA ASP A 197 1.05 -6.75 -8.54
C ASP A 197 0.77 -7.92 -9.50
N ALA A 198 -0.25 -7.77 -10.37
CA ALA A 198 -0.55 -8.78 -11.39
C ALA A 198 0.55 -8.90 -12.46
N ALA A 199 1.05 -7.78 -12.98
CA ALA A 199 2.07 -7.77 -14.04
C ALA A 199 3.45 -8.24 -13.56
N GLN A 200 3.75 -8.11 -12.25
CA GLN A 200 4.95 -8.65 -11.63
C GLN A 200 4.77 -10.09 -11.11
N GLY A 201 3.58 -10.68 -11.26
CA GLY A 201 3.28 -12.03 -10.79
C GLY A 201 3.26 -12.15 -9.25
N VAL A 202 2.97 -11.07 -8.53
CA VAL A 202 2.87 -11.07 -7.06
C VAL A 202 1.74 -11.99 -6.64
N THR A 203 2.07 -12.93 -5.75
CA THR A 203 1.12 -13.90 -5.20
C THR A 203 0.77 -13.62 -3.74
N GLU A 204 1.59 -12.83 -3.05
CA GLU A 204 1.38 -12.47 -1.65
C GLU A 204 1.73 -11.01 -1.36
N VAL A 205 0.81 -10.33 -0.70
CA VAL A 205 0.92 -8.91 -0.34
C VAL A 205 0.97 -8.78 1.17
N VAL A 206 2.17 -8.54 1.71
CA VAL A 206 2.37 -8.19 3.13
C VAL A 206 2.53 -6.68 3.25
N ARG A 207 1.72 -6.04 4.13
CA ARG A 207 1.74 -4.57 4.31
C ARG A 207 1.09 -4.15 5.63
N GLY A 208 1.21 -2.88 5.99
CA GLY A 208 0.58 -2.34 7.20
C GLY A 208 -0.94 -2.46 7.21
N ASN A 209 -1.51 -2.71 8.38
CA ASN A 209 -2.96 -2.93 8.56
C ASN A 209 -3.81 -1.67 8.35
N ASP A 210 -3.20 -0.49 8.27
CA ASP A 210 -3.86 0.75 7.86
C ASP A 210 -4.35 0.71 6.39
N LEU A 211 -3.82 -0.20 5.58
CA LEU A 211 -4.23 -0.42 4.20
C LEU A 211 -5.31 -1.50 4.03
N LEU A 212 -5.69 -2.21 5.10
CA LEU A 212 -6.72 -3.24 5.07
C LEU A 212 -8.06 -2.72 4.48
N PRO A 213 -8.54 -1.50 4.79
CA PRO A 213 -9.78 -0.98 4.21
C PRO A 213 -9.75 -0.78 2.68
N SER A 214 -8.56 -0.75 2.07
CA SER A 214 -8.40 -0.67 0.61
C SER A 214 -8.47 -2.04 -0.07
N THR A 215 -8.26 -3.14 0.66
CA THR A 215 -8.17 -4.49 0.10
C THR A 215 -9.44 -4.93 -0.63
N PRO A 216 -10.65 -4.72 -0.12
CA PRO A 216 -11.88 -5.07 -0.85
C PRO A 216 -11.97 -4.37 -2.21
N ARG A 217 -11.59 -3.08 -2.31
CA ARG A 217 -11.55 -2.33 -3.58
C ARG A 217 -10.55 -2.92 -4.56
N GLN A 218 -9.37 -3.32 -4.08
CA GLN A 218 -8.30 -3.90 -4.90
C GLN A 218 -8.68 -5.30 -5.38
N VAL A 219 -9.25 -6.14 -4.53
CA VAL A 219 -9.76 -7.47 -4.90
C VAL A 219 -10.88 -7.36 -5.93
N HIS A 220 -11.82 -6.43 -5.73
CA HIS A 220 -12.90 -6.18 -6.69
C HIS A 220 -12.34 -5.75 -8.05
N LEU A 221 -11.39 -4.83 -8.07
CA LEU A 221 -10.78 -4.34 -9.31
C LEU A 221 -10.00 -5.45 -10.03
N ALA A 222 -9.21 -6.25 -9.31
CA ALA A 222 -8.49 -7.38 -9.88
C ALA A 222 -9.46 -8.36 -10.57
N LYS A 223 -10.57 -8.73 -9.91
CA LYS A 223 -11.61 -9.58 -10.50
C LYS A 223 -12.24 -8.96 -11.74
N LEU A 224 -12.55 -7.66 -11.73
CA LEU A 224 -13.09 -6.95 -12.89
C LEU A 224 -12.14 -6.95 -14.08
N LEU A 225 -10.85 -6.83 -13.85
CA LEU A 225 -9.81 -6.84 -14.88
C LEU A 225 -9.39 -8.27 -15.29
N GLY A 226 -9.94 -9.32 -14.66
CA GLY A 226 -9.53 -10.70 -14.92
C GLY A 226 -8.09 -11.02 -14.46
N LEU A 227 -7.59 -10.27 -13.48
CA LEU A 227 -6.25 -10.42 -12.91
C LEU A 227 -6.26 -11.38 -11.72
N ASN A 228 -5.12 -12.00 -11.45
CA ASN A 228 -4.95 -12.81 -10.26
C ASN A 228 -5.08 -11.95 -9.00
N VAL A 229 -5.78 -12.49 -8.00
CA VAL A 229 -5.90 -11.87 -6.68
C VAL A 229 -4.83 -12.49 -5.78
N PRO A 230 -3.87 -11.70 -5.25
CA PRO A 230 -2.87 -12.22 -4.33
C PRO A 230 -3.49 -12.57 -2.96
N LEU A 231 -2.78 -13.37 -2.18
CA LEU A 231 -3.03 -13.51 -0.75
C LEU A 231 -2.64 -12.21 -0.05
N TYR A 232 -3.37 -11.85 1.00
CA TYR A 232 -3.08 -10.65 1.81
C TYR A 232 -2.72 -11.02 3.24
N ALA A 233 -1.72 -10.34 3.78
CA ALA A 233 -1.34 -10.39 5.19
C ALA A 233 -1.11 -8.96 5.69
N HIS A 234 -2.03 -8.45 6.49
CA HIS A 234 -1.91 -7.12 7.07
C HIS A 234 -1.29 -7.21 8.46
N VAL A 235 -0.16 -6.52 8.62
CA VAL A 235 0.66 -6.56 9.83
C VAL A 235 0.48 -5.30 10.67
N PRO A 236 0.57 -5.40 12.02
CA PRO A 236 0.41 -4.25 12.90
C PRO A 236 1.46 -3.19 12.66
N LEU A 237 1.05 -1.93 12.79
CA LEU A 237 1.93 -0.77 12.67
C LEU A 237 2.86 -0.60 13.87
N MET A 238 3.95 0.14 13.65
CA MET A 238 4.74 0.75 14.69
C MET A 238 4.18 2.15 14.95
N LEU A 239 3.82 2.43 16.21
CA LEU A 239 3.20 3.68 16.62
C LEU A 239 4.10 4.44 17.60
N ASN A 240 3.94 5.75 17.68
CA ASN A 240 4.52 6.55 18.75
C ASN A 240 3.69 6.42 20.04
N PRO A 241 4.16 6.96 21.22
CA PRO A 241 3.43 6.89 22.47
C PRO A 241 2.03 7.51 22.46
N GLN A 242 1.74 8.38 21.48
CA GLN A 242 0.42 8.97 21.30
C GLN A 242 -0.50 8.13 20.41
N GLY A 243 -0.11 6.88 20.08
CA GLY A 243 -0.90 5.98 19.25
C GLY A 243 -0.96 6.36 17.77
N ARG A 244 -0.07 7.25 17.29
CA ARG A 244 0.02 7.66 15.87
C ARG A 244 1.18 6.96 15.18
N ARG A 245 1.10 6.80 13.86
CA ARG A 245 2.22 6.29 13.06
C ARG A 245 3.47 7.13 13.31
N LEU A 246 4.63 6.46 13.41
CA LEU A 246 5.92 7.15 13.52
C LEU A 246 6.12 8.14 12.37
N ALA A 247 6.66 9.29 12.71
CA ALA A 247 6.99 10.34 11.76
C ALA A 247 8.32 11.01 12.18
N LYS A 248 8.99 11.68 11.26
CA LYS A 248 10.29 12.34 11.51
C LYS A 248 10.29 13.30 12.71
N ARG A 249 9.14 13.89 13.06
CA ARG A 249 8.98 14.75 14.25
C ARG A 249 9.05 13.98 15.58
N ASP A 250 8.94 12.66 15.55
CA ASP A 250 8.93 11.85 16.78
C ASP A 250 10.37 11.51 17.27
N GLY A 251 11.42 11.97 16.59
CA GLY A 251 12.83 11.76 16.98
C GLY A 251 13.63 10.96 15.95
N ALA A 252 14.63 10.21 16.42
CA ALA A 252 15.51 9.38 15.57
C ALA A 252 14.77 8.14 15.07
N VAL A 253 14.00 8.27 14.01
CA VAL A 253 13.12 7.22 13.48
C VAL A 253 13.59 6.60 12.16
N THR A 254 14.63 7.13 11.51
CA THR A 254 15.22 6.54 10.30
C THR A 254 16.50 5.76 10.63
N LEU A 255 16.91 4.85 9.75
CA LEU A 255 18.19 4.16 9.91
C LEU A 255 19.34 5.17 10.03
N ARG A 256 19.37 6.18 9.17
CA ARG A 256 20.39 7.25 9.22
C ARG A 256 20.43 7.96 10.57
N ASP A 257 19.28 8.30 11.14
CA ASP A 257 19.21 8.96 12.45
C ASP A 257 19.77 8.06 13.56
N ARG A 258 19.49 6.77 13.50
CA ARG A 258 19.99 5.77 14.46
C ARG A 258 21.50 5.59 14.36
N LEU A 259 22.02 5.49 13.14
CA LEU A 259 23.47 5.45 12.90
C LEU A 259 24.18 6.72 13.42
N ALA A 260 23.55 7.89 13.28
CA ALA A 260 24.11 9.16 13.80
C ALA A 260 24.13 9.20 15.34
N LEU A 261 23.31 8.39 16.04
CA LEU A 261 23.36 8.21 17.49
C LEU A 261 24.43 7.21 17.95
N GLY A 262 25.13 6.57 17.01
CA GLY A 262 26.20 5.60 17.28
C GLY A 262 25.73 4.15 17.26
N GLU A 263 24.51 3.87 16.86
CA GLU A 263 24.03 2.50 16.66
C GLU A 263 24.55 1.94 15.34
N THR A 264 24.51 0.62 15.21
CA THR A 264 24.82 -0.10 13.98
C THR A 264 23.53 -0.52 13.25
N ALA A 265 23.66 -0.93 12.00
CA ALA A 265 22.54 -1.54 11.28
C ALA A 265 22.04 -2.83 11.95
N LEU A 266 22.95 -3.58 12.59
CA LEU A 266 22.62 -4.77 13.38
C LEU A 266 21.78 -4.43 14.61
N ASP A 267 22.08 -3.35 15.32
CA ASP A 267 21.30 -2.90 16.47
C ASP A 267 19.87 -2.56 16.03
N VAL A 268 19.73 -1.88 14.90
CA VAL A 268 18.41 -1.55 14.33
C VAL A 268 17.68 -2.80 13.86
N LEU A 269 18.36 -3.75 13.21
CA LEU A 269 17.76 -5.02 12.82
C LEU A 269 17.24 -5.77 14.04
N ASN A 270 18.05 -5.90 15.10
CA ASN A 270 17.68 -6.58 16.35
C ASN A 270 16.53 -5.88 17.08
N LEU A 271 16.47 -4.54 17.01
CA LEU A 271 15.32 -3.78 17.49
C LEU A 271 14.03 -4.18 16.75
N LEU A 272 14.12 -4.30 15.42
CA LEU A 272 12.97 -4.71 14.59
C LEU A 272 12.56 -6.16 14.86
N LEU A 273 13.51 -7.10 14.95
CA LEU A 273 13.27 -8.51 15.29
C LEU A 273 12.60 -8.63 16.66
N ASN A 274 13.12 -7.94 17.67
CA ASN A 274 12.54 -7.91 19.01
C ASN A 274 11.09 -7.39 18.99
N SER A 275 10.79 -6.38 18.19
CA SER A 275 9.42 -5.84 18.02
C SER A 275 8.44 -6.86 17.45
N LEU A 276 8.94 -7.92 16.84
CA LEU A 276 8.19 -9.02 16.22
C LEU A 276 8.14 -10.26 17.13
N GLY A 277 8.82 -10.22 18.29
CA GLY A 277 8.98 -11.39 19.15
C GLY A 277 9.90 -12.46 18.57
N LEU A 278 10.77 -12.08 17.62
CA LEU A 278 11.76 -12.96 17.01
C LEU A 278 13.10 -12.87 17.73
N GLU A 279 13.89 -13.92 17.62
CA GLU A 279 15.23 -13.97 18.21
C GLU A 279 16.15 -12.92 17.58
N GLN A 280 17.09 -12.40 18.37
CA GLN A 280 18.12 -11.52 17.88
C GLN A 280 19.23 -12.31 17.20
N VAL A 281 19.91 -11.68 16.26
CA VAL A 281 21.02 -12.26 15.51
C VAL A 281 22.35 -11.63 15.93
N GLU A 282 23.46 -12.38 15.84
CA GLU A 282 24.78 -11.88 16.14
C GLU A 282 25.41 -11.12 14.97
N SER A 283 24.98 -11.43 13.75
CA SER A 283 25.36 -10.72 12.54
C SER A 283 24.18 -10.60 11.57
N ILE A 284 24.25 -9.66 10.64
CA ILE A 284 23.23 -9.49 9.59
C ILE A 284 23.16 -10.74 8.69
N GLY A 285 24.28 -11.47 8.52
CA GLY A 285 24.31 -12.72 7.75
C GLY A 285 23.54 -13.88 8.39
N ASP A 286 23.15 -13.77 9.66
CA ASP A 286 22.42 -14.83 10.37
C ASP A 286 20.90 -14.76 10.15
N LEU A 287 20.41 -13.85 9.33
CA LEU A 287 18.97 -13.73 9.00
C LEU A 287 18.39 -15.00 8.39
N ASP A 288 19.20 -15.83 7.72
CA ASP A 288 18.75 -17.11 7.16
C ASP A 288 18.23 -18.05 8.26
N ALA A 289 18.81 -18.03 9.45
CA ALA A 289 18.31 -18.80 10.59
C ALA A 289 16.91 -18.33 11.04
N ILE A 290 16.66 -17.01 10.99
CA ILE A 290 15.32 -16.47 11.25
C ILE A 290 14.33 -16.93 10.19
N VAL A 291 14.73 -16.94 8.91
CA VAL A 291 13.89 -17.40 7.79
C VAL A 291 13.49 -18.87 7.95
N GLU A 292 14.43 -19.74 8.35
CA GLU A 292 14.19 -21.18 8.53
C GLU A 292 13.13 -21.48 9.61
N HIS A 293 13.08 -20.65 10.67
CA HIS A 293 12.19 -20.85 11.80
C HIS A 293 11.00 -19.88 11.83
N PHE A 294 10.84 -19.06 10.79
CA PHE A 294 9.79 -18.04 10.74
C PHE A 294 8.39 -18.67 10.67
N ASP A 295 7.60 -18.41 11.70
CA ASP A 295 6.17 -18.73 11.73
C ASP A 295 5.33 -17.45 11.80
N SER A 296 4.63 -17.14 10.73
CA SER A 296 3.77 -15.96 10.68
C SER A 296 2.59 -16.01 11.67
N ALA A 297 2.22 -17.19 12.18
CA ALA A 297 1.15 -17.33 13.17
C ALA A 297 1.58 -16.86 14.56
N SER A 298 2.89 -16.86 14.85
CA SER A 298 3.47 -16.40 16.12
C SER A 298 3.60 -14.89 16.25
N LEU A 299 3.41 -14.14 15.15
CA LEU A 299 3.60 -12.69 15.12
C LEU A 299 2.63 -11.96 16.07
N PRO A 300 3.10 -10.89 16.76
CA PRO A 300 2.24 -10.03 17.56
C PRO A 300 1.10 -9.43 16.72
N ARG A 301 -0.12 -9.47 17.23
CA ARG A 301 -1.30 -8.90 16.54
C ARG A 301 -1.57 -7.44 16.90
N GLN A 302 -0.90 -6.94 17.95
CA GLN A 302 -1.06 -5.59 18.44
C GLN A 302 0.00 -4.65 17.82
N PRO A 303 -0.30 -3.38 17.63
CA PRO A 303 0.70 -2.39 17.27
C PRO A 303 1.84 -2.35 18.28
N TRP A 304 3.06 -2.13 17.81
CA TRP A 304 4.17 -1.89 18.69
C TRP A 304 4.32 -0.38 18.96
N VAL A 305 4.14 -0.01 20.23
CA VAL A 305 4.34 1.39 20.66
C VAL A 305 5.82 1.58 20.97
N TYR A 306 6.43 2.52 20.29
CA TYR A 306 7.87 2.80 20.36
C TYR A 306 8.13 4.29 20.57
N GLU A 307 8.95 4.61 21.56
CA GLU A 307 9.44 5.95 21.84
C GLU A 307 10.88 6.06 21.34
N PRO A 308 11.12 6.73 20.20
CA PRO A 308 12.46 6.88 19.68
C PRO A 308 13.26 7.87 20.52
N PRO A 309 14.61 7.68 20.62
CA PRO A 309 15.46 8.67 21.27
C PRO A 309 15.40 10.01 20.55
N ALA A 310 15.55 11.08 21.32
CA ALA A 310 15.62 12.42 20.77
C ALA A 310 16.85 12.56 19.85
N LEU A 311 16.67 13.30 18.73
CA LEU A 311 17.81 13.71 17.92
C LEU A 311 18.66 14.67 18.74
N LYS A 312 19.98 14.40 18.81
CA LYS A 312 20.93 15.40 19.33
C LYS A 312 20.98 16.54 18.32
N GLY A 313 20.57 17.73 18.75
CA GLY A 313 20.59 18.96 17.97
C GLY A 313 22.01 19.39 17.54
#